data_db85e6dac8134c725929d4a761a18325
#
_entry.id   db85e6dac8134c725929d4a761a18325
#
_cell.length_a   1.000
_cell.length_b   1.000
_cell.length_c   1.000
_cell.angle_alpha   90.00
_cell.angle_beta   90.00
_cell.angle_gamma   90.00
#
_symmetry.space_group_name_H-M   'P 1'
#
loop_
_entity.id
_entity.type
_entity.pdbx_description
1 polymer ?
#
loop_
_entity_poly.entity_id
_entity_poly.type
_entity_poly.pdbx_seq_one_letter_code
_entity_poly.pdbx_strand_id
1 'polypeptide(L)'
;MISRTRGVIRNRPRARAPGKTPRTRTMVPPGGTAHIAGGRDPTDSGTMRARRPIRRARRPRGRRTPRPVRIPGAVLVLLGCLPGLAAAVALPLCAAGIERATGARARPVAARPAVAHPAARPHIVPRSAWAVDSARTRPPPRYDDKVVAVFVHHTDSPNDYDCADAPRIIRDLAAGQTGTRQWDDIGYNFLVDRCGTVYEGRAGGADRPVTGAHTQGFNHGTVGIAALGTFTAQVPVPQAMADAIAALAAWKLSLADIDPRARVRLTSSNSRSRYAAGSTAALPALAGHNDGYMTSCPGAALSARLPEIRERAARLQGRK
;
A
#
# COMPACT_ATOMS: atom_id res chain seq x y z
N MET A 1 -78.84 -7.69 28.57
CA MET A 1 -78.92 -9.17 28.44
C MET A 1 -77.64 -9.60 27.66
N ILE A 2 -76.80 -10.30 28.37
CA ILE A 2 -75.46 -10.69 27.95
C ILE A 2 -75.51 -12.14 27.49
N SER A 3 -75.16 -12.45 26.25
CA SER A 3 -75.00 -13.85 25.83
C SER A 3 -73.51 -14.07 25.48
N ARG A 4 -72.87 -14.92 26.27
CA ARG A 4 -71.50 -15.44 26.09
C ARG A 4 -71.60 -16.74 25.28
N THR A 5 -70.94 -16.78 24.14
CA THR A 5 -70.70 -18.04 23.41
C THR A 5 -69.25 -18.48 23.62
N ARG A 6 -69.09 -19.67 24.25
CA ARG A 6 -67.82 -20.35 24.44
C ARG A 6 -67.36 -21.03 23.12
N GLY A 7 -66.19 -20.63 22.59
CA GLY A 7 -65.53 -21.32 21.46
C GLY A 7 -64.71 -22.52 21.96
N VAL A 8 -65.01 -23.67 21.42
CA VAL A 8 -64.32 -24.96 21.67
C VAL A 8 -63.00 -25.02 20.95
N ILE A 9 -61.89 -25.18 21.69
CA ILE A 9 -60.54 -25.38 21.15
C ILE A 9 -60.42 -26.87 20.73
N ARG A 10 -60.31 -27.14 19.43
CA ARG A 10 -59.98 -28.47 18.89
C ARG A 10 -58.47 -28.60 18.78
N ASN A 11 -57.86 -29.50 19.57
CA ASN A 11 -56.49 -29.97 19.46
C ASN A 11 -56.30 -30.72 18.13
N ARG A 12 -55.36 -30.25 17.28
CA ARG A 12 -54.87 -31.03 16.13
C ARG A 12 -53.57 -31.75 16.55
N PRO A 13 -53.38 -33.02 16.15
CA PRO A 13 -52.18 -33.78 16.46
C PRO A 13 -50.99 -33.26 15.61
N ARG A 14 -49.80 -33.16 16.24
CA ARG A 14 -48.52 -32.83 15.64
C ARG A 14 -48.07 -33.94 14.67
N ALA A 15 -47.82 -33.60 13.43
CA ALA A 15 -47.18 -34.47 12.46
C ALA A 15 -45.71 -34.71 12.85
N ARG A 16 -45.30 -35.99 12.88
CA ARG A 16 -43.93 -36.45 13.10
C ARG A 16 -43.05 -36.07 11.91
N ALA A 17 -41.89 -35.42 12.16
CA ALA A 17 -40.85 -35.17 11.15
C ALA A 17 -40.15 -36.48 10.75
N PRO A 18 -39.80 -36.65 9.46
CA PRO A 18 -39.06 -37.82 8.98
C PRO A 18 -37.59 -37.78 9.42
N GLY A 19 -37.08 -38.95 9.83
CA GLY A 19 -35.75 -39.16 10.35
C GLY A 19 -34.66 -38.84 9.33
N LYS A 20 -33.60 -38.26 9.81
CA LYS A 20 -32.34 -38.03 9.06
C LYS A 20 -31.59 -39.35 8.91
N THR A 21 -31.45 -39.83 7.68
CA THR A 21 -30.50 -40.88 7.32
C THR A 21 -29.05 -40.36 7.46
N PRO A 22 -28.10 -41.18 7.97
CA PRO A 22 -26.69 -40.77 8.05
C PRO A 22 -26.06 -40.74 6.66
N ARG A 23 -25.56 -39.58 6.24
CA ARG A 23 -24.71 -39.43 5.04
C ARG A 23 -23.35 -40.07 5.31
N THR A 24 -23.03 -41.10 4.58
CA THR A 24 -21.69 -41.67 4.44
C THR A 24 -20.73 -40.61 3.97
N ARG A 25 -19.70 -40.36 4.77
CA ARG A 25 -18.59 -39.45 4.50
C ARG A 25 -17.62 -40.13 3.54
N THR A 26 -17.69 -39.82 2.27
CA THR A 26 -16.68 -40.25 1.27
C THR A 26 -15.41 -39.43 1.53
N MET A 27 -14.36 -40.09 1.99
CA MET A 27 -13.01 -39.54 2.10
C MET A 27 -12.47 -39.30 0.70
N VAL A 28 -12.15 -38.06 0.35
CA VAL A 28 -11.33 -37.68 -0.80
C VAL A 28 -9.87 -37.73 -0.34
N PRO A 29 -8.97 -38.45 -1.03
CA PRO A 29 -7.55 -38.47 -0.68
C PRO A 29 -6.90 -37.12 -0.97
N PRO A 30 -5.87 -36.70 -0.21
CA PRO A 30 -5.14 -35.47 -0.44
C PRO A 30 -4.33 -35.60 -1.74
N GLY A 31 -4.60 -34.68 -2.68
CA GLY A 31 -3.86 -34.55 -3.93
C GLY A 31 -2.39 -34.23 -3.70
N GLY A 32 -1.55 -34.92 -4.45
CA GLY A 32 -0.11 -34.95 -4.31
C GLY A 32 0.56 -33.57 -4.53
N THR A 33 1.54 -33.35 -3.69
CA THR A 33 2.58 -32.35 -3.85
C THR A 33 3.42 -32.65 -5.08
N ALA A 34 3.37 -31.81 -6.10
CA ALA A 34 4.32 -31.86 -7.21
C ALA A 34 5.69 -31.34 -6.72
N HIS A 35 6.60 -32.27 -6.46
CA HIS A 35 8.02 -31.99 -6.31
C HIS A 35 8.59 -31.58 -7.68
N ILE A 36 9.02 -30.34 -7.82
CA ILE A 36 9.92 -29.95 -8.91
C ILE A 36 11.32 -30.37 -8.50
N ALA A 37 11.80 -31.46 -9.08
CA ALA A 37 13.16 -31.94 -8.96
C ALA A 37 14.10 -30.97 -9.67
N GLY A 38 14.95 -30.28 -8.89
CA GLY A 38 16.12 -29.58 -9.42
C GLY A 38 17.21 -30.59 -9.77
N GLY A 39 17.49 -30.75 -11.06
CA GLY A 39 18.62 -31.53 -11.54
C GLY A 39 19.92 -30.90 -11.06
N ARG A 40 20.72 -31.70 -10.34
CA ARG A 40 22.14 -31.47 -10.10
C ARG A 40 22.90 -32.20 -11.18
N ASP A 41 23.67 -31.49 -11.96
CA ASP A 41 24.72 -32.07 -12.77
C ASP A 41 25.92 -32.44 -11.88
N PRO A 42 26.43 -33.68 -11.92
CA PRO A 42 27.67 -34.09 -11.27
C PRO A 42 28.78 -34.06 -12.32
N THR A 43 29.73 -33.16 -12.25
CA THR A 43 31.14 -33.31 -12.60
C THR A 43 31.83 -31.96 -12.60
N ASP A 44 32.61 -31.66 -11.59
CA ASP A 44 34.03 -31.35 -11.79
C ASP A 44 34.80 -31.45 -10.45
N SER A 45 35.60 -32.46 -10.32
CA SER A 45 36.56 -32.63 -9.25
C SER A 45 37.88 -31.98 -9.67
N GLY A 46 38.11 -30.74 -9.18
CA GLY A 46 39.35 -30.00 -9.38
C GLY A 46 39.90 -29.50 -8.05
N THR A 47 40.69 -30.33 -7.36
CA THR A 47 41.50 -29.97 -6.20
C THR A 47 42.60 -29.00 -6.63
N MET A 48 42.47 -27.72 -6.35
CA MET A 48 43.60 -26.78 -6.33
C MET A 48 43.89 -26.30 -4.90
N ARG A 49 44.92 -26.90 -4.32
CA ARG A 49 45.57 -26.45 -3.08
C ARG A 49 46.16 -25.05 -3.29
N ALA A 50 45.50 -24.02 -2.85
CA ALA A 50 46.08 -22.68 -2.81
C ALA A 50 47.08 -22.57 -1.63
N ARG A 51 48.35 -22.47 -1.96
CA ARG A 51 49.45 -22.16 -1.02
C ARG A 51 49.25 -20.75 -0.45
N ARG A 52 49.18 -20.66 0.87
CA ARG A 52 49.24 -19.39 1.61
C ARG A 52 50.60 -18.73 1.42
N PRO A 53 50.69 -17.43 1.04
CA PRO A 53 51.93 -16.71 1.07
C PRO A 53 52.30 -16.33 2.51
N ILE A 54 53.55 -16.61 2.89
CA ILE A 54 54.17 -16.27 4.16
C ILE A 54 54.33 -14.77 4.20
N ARG A 55 53.62 -14.06 5.11
CA ARG A 55 53.83 -12.64 5.39
C ARG A 55 55.19 -12.46 6.08
N ARG A 56 56.18 -11.95 5.36
CA ARG A 56 57.42 -11.40 5.95
C ARG A 56 57.10 -10.22 6.86
N ALA A 57 57.46 -10.34 8.12
CA ALA A 57 57.40 -9.26 9.10
C ALA A 57 58.29 -8.09 8.68
N ARG A 58 57.68 -6.92 8.44
CA ARG A 58 58.41 -5.66 8.26
C ARG A 58 58.88 -5.18 9.65
N ARG A 59 60.20 -4.98 9.82
CA ARG A 59 60.82 -4.33 10.96
C ARG A 59 60.25 -2.91 11.11
N PRO A 60 60.01 -2.44 12.36
CA PRO A 60 59.55 -1.08 12.60
C PRO A 60 60.68 -0.09 12.31
N ARG A 61 60.44 0.86 11.41
CA ARG A 61 61.32 2.03 11.23
C ARG A 61 61.21 2.93 12.44
N GLY A 62 62.35 3.27 13.01
CA GLY A 62 62.49 4.17 14.18
C GLY A 62 61.78 5.51 13.96
N ARG A 63 60.99 5.90 14.95
CA ARG A 63 60.40 7.24 15.06
C ARG A 63 61.51 8.28 15.15
N ARG A 64 61.70 9.09 14.10
CA ARG A 64 62.47 10.32 14.19
C ARG A 64 61.61 11.36 14.92
N THR A 65 62.05 11.83 16.09
CA THR A 65 61.45 12.95 16.78
C THR A 65 61.62 14.22 15.97
N PRO A 66 60.59 15.03 15.75
CA PRO A 66 60.76 16.31 15.06
C PRO A 66 61.47 17.31 15.97
N ARG A 67 62.46 17.99 15.43
CA ARG A 67 63.16 19.11 16.09
C ARG A 67 62.16 20.26 16.31
N PRO A 68 62.18 20.96 17.45
CA PRO A 68 61.32 22.11 17.68
C PRO A 68 61.69 23.26 16.74
N VAL A 69 60.71 23.70 15.96
CA VAL A 69 60.85 24.91 15.13
C VAL A 69 60.67 26.12 16.02
N ARG A 70 61.72 26.93 16.17
CA ARG A 70 61.64 28.21 16.87
C ARG A 70 60.93 29.22 15.96
N ILE A 71 59.74 29.63 16.35
CA ILE A 71 58.96 30.67 15.66
C ILE A 71 59.42 32.04 16.19
N PRO A 72 59.82 33.01 15.32
CA PRO A 72 60.17 34.35 15.74
C PRO A 72 59.00 35.03 16.48
N GLY A 73 59.32 35.79 17.55
CA GLY A 73 58.29 36.43 18.40
C GLY A 73 57.30 37.34 17.64
N ALA A 74 57.76 37.96 16.56
CA ALA A 74 56.91 38.79 15.67
C ALA A 74 55.78 37.98 15.00
N VAL A 75 55.98 36.67 14.71
CA VAL A 75 54.96 35.81 14.10
C VAL A 75 53.90 35.39 15.14
N LEU A 76 54.35 35.25 16.43
CA LEU A 76 53.41 34.95 17.50
C LEU A 76 52.46 36.12 17.83
N VAL A 77 52.96 37.37 17.73
CA VAL A 77 52.11 38.57 17.89
C VAL A 77 51.09 38.70 16.76
N LEU A 78 51.49 38.44 15.50
CA LEU A 78 50.58 38.44 14.36
C LEU A 78 49.51 37.33 14.46
N LEU A 79 49.87 36.13 14.94
CA LEU A 79 48.92 35.03 15.16
C LEU A 79 47.96 35.31 16.34
N GLY A 80 48.39 36.06 17.35
CA GLY A 80 47.56 36.48 18.50
C GLY A 80 46.48 37.51 18.11
N CYS A 81 46.71 38.33 17.07
CA CYS A 81 45.76 39.35 16.62
C CYS A 81 44.73 38.81 15.61
N LEU A 82 44.95 37.61 15.04
CA LEU A 82 44.03 37.01 14.08
C LEU A 82 42.61 36.76 14.61
N PRO A 83 42.40 36.30 15.85
CA PRO A 83 41.04 36.10 16.34
C PRO A 83 40.24 37.40 16.51
N GLY A 84 40.91 38.50 16.86
CA GLY A 84 40.26 39.81 16.99
C GLY A 84 39.83 40.38 15.62
N LEU A 85 40.67 40.27 14.60
CA LEU A 85 40.36 40.67 13.24
C LEU A 85 39.25 39.80 12.62
N ALA A 86 39.30 38.48 12.89
CA ALA A 86 38.24 37.57 12.42
C ALA A 86 36.88 37.90 13.07
N ALA A 87 36.88 38.26 14.37
CA ALA A 87 35.63 38.67 15.06
C ALA A 87 35.12 40.01 14.55
N ALA A 88 35.98 40.96 14.24
CA ALA A 88 35.61 42.30 13.74
C ALA A 88 35.01 42.24 12.31
N VAL A 89 35.40 41.22 11.51
CA VAL A 89 34.82 41.01 10.16
C VAL A 89 33.58 40.08 10.22
N ALA A 90 33.58 39.11 11.13
CA ALA A 90 32.44 38.16 11.23
C ALA A 90 31.17 38.80 11.79
N LEU A 91 31.28 39.73 12.76
CA LEU A 91 30.12 40.39 13.33
C LEU A 91 29.28 41.19 12.31
N PRO A 92 29.84 42.07 11.45
CA PRO A 92 29.06 42.78 10.45
C PRO A 92 28.51 41.83 9.35
N LEU A 93 29.25 40.75 9.02
CA LEU A 93 28.74 39.74 8.07
C LEU A 93 27.58 38.92 8.62
N CYS A 94 27.60 38.59 9.92
CA CYS A 94 26.47 37.95 10.59
C CYS A 94 25.27 38.91 10.67
N ALA A 95 25.47 40.19 11.02
CA ALA A 95 24.39 41.18 11.02
C ALA A 95 23.75 41.36 9.63
N ALA A 96 24.57 41.50 8.59
CA ALA A 96 24.07 41.57 7.20
C ALA A 96 23.39 40.27 6.72
N GLY A 97 23.80 39.13 7.27
CA GLY A 97 23.17 37.81 7.03
C GLY A 97 21.81 37.70 7.68
N ILE A 98 21.66 38.23 8.91
CA ILE A 98 20.38 38.24 9.63
C ILE A 98 19.39 39.17 8.95
N GLU A 99 19.81 40.35 8.51
CA GLU A 99 18.93 41.27 7.76
C GLU A 99 18.48 40.67 6.43
N ARG A 100 19.32 39.94 5.71
CA ARG A 100 18.94 39.21 4.50
C ARG A 100 18.00 38.02 4.81
N ALA A 101 18.19 37.32 5.93
CA ALA A 101 17.32 36.22 6.33
C ALA A 101 15.95 36.69 6.83
N THR A 102 15.87 37.85 7.51
CA THR A 102 14.59 38.43 7.96
C THR A 102 13.86 39.19 6.86
N GLY A 103 14.59 39.69 5.85
CA GLY A 103 14.02 40.35 4.66
C GLY A 103 13.61 39.38 3.55
N ALA A 104 13.90 38.11 3.68
CA ALA A 104 13.36 37.09 2.78
C ALA A 104 11.84 36.97 3.07
N ARG A 105 11.03 37.84 2.40
CA ARG A 105 9.60 37.61 2.29
C ARG A 105 9.41 36.14 1.92
N ALA A 106 8.73 35.38 2.78
CA ALA A 106 8.30 34.04 2.47
C ALA A 106 7.70 34.11 1.07
N ARG A 107 8.34 33.50 0.08
CA ARG A 107 7.74 33.38 -1.26
C ARG A 107 6.37 32.80 -1.03
N PRO A 108 5.29 33.45 -1.52
CA PRO A 108 3.97 32.86 -1.40
C PRO A 108 4.09 31.45 -1.94
N VAL A 109 3.81 30.45 -1.12
CA VAL A 109 3.65 29.08 -1.60
C VAL A 109 2.59 29.21 -2.68
N ALA A 110 2.99 29.02 -3.95
CA ALA A 110 2.09 29.13 -5.06
C ALA A 110 0.88 28.24 -4.73
N ALA A 111 -0.28 28.83 -4.57
CA ALA A 111 -1.50 28.11 -4.32
C ALA A 111 -1.60 27.04 -5.41
N ARG A 112 -1.72 25.75 -5.02
CA ARG A 112 -1.93 24.68 -6.01
C ARG A 112 -3.13 25.10 -6.85
N PRO A 113 -3.05 25.01 -8.20
CA PRO A 113 -4.19 25.31 -9.05
C PRO A 113 -5.41 24.56 -8.53
N ALA A 114 -6.55 25.23 -8.45
CA ALA A 114 -7.80 24.58 -8.07
C ALA A 114 -8.04 23.40 -9.02
N VAL A 115 -8.38 22.23 -8.46
CA VAL A 115 -8.71 21.05 -9.27
C VAL A 115 -10.02 21.34 -10.00
N ALA A 116 -10.04 21.13 -11.33
CA ALA A 116 -11.21 21.44 -12.16
C ALA A 116 -12.43 20.57 -11.79
N HIS A 117 -12.21 19.31 -11.41
CA HIS A 117 -13.26 18.34 -11.06
C HIS A 117 -12.99 17.75 -9.66
N PRO A 118 -13.19 18.52 -8.58
CA PRO A 118 -12.98 18.00 -7.23
C PRO A 118 -14.08 17.02 -6.84
N ALA A 119 -13.72 15.96 -6.11
CA ALA A 119 -14.68 15.09 -5.46
C ALA A 119 -14.51 15.11 -3.95
N ALA A 120 -15.61 14.97 -3.21
CA ALA A 120 -15.58 14.92 -1.76
C ALA A 120 -14.77 13.72 -1.26
N ARG A 121 -13.97 13.95 -0.21
CA ARG A 121 -13.30 12.86 0.50
C ARG A 121 -14.35 12.05 1.25
N PRO A 122 -14.45 10.72 1.02
CA PRO A 122 -15.35 9.88 1.80
C PRO A 122 -14.86 9.77 3.25
N HIS A 123 -15.75 9.36 4.15
CA HIS A 123 -15.33 8.97 5.48
C HIS A 123 -14.43 7.73 5.39
N ILE A 124 -13.26 7.80 6.02
CA ILE A 124 -12.26 6.73 6.03
C ILE A 124 -11.92 6.40 7.48
N VAL A 125 -12.20 5.18 7.88
CA VAL A 125 -11.79 4.64 9.17
C VAL A 125 -10.26 4.59 9.21
N PRO A 126 -9.62 5.28 10.17
CA PRO A 126 -8.17 5.35 10.19
C PRO A 126 -7.55 3.99 10.52
N ARG A 127 -6.33 3.78 10.09
CA ARG A 127 -5.58 2.56 10.35
C ARG A 127 -5.51 2.19 11.83
N SER A 128 -5.45 3.15 12.73
CA SER A 128 -5.44 2.94 14.19
C SER A 128 -6.68 2.20 14.73
N ALA A 129 -7.77 2.20 14.00
CA ALA A 129 -8.99 1.51 14.42
C ALA A 129 -8.91 -0.02 14.25
N TRP A 130 -8.02 -0.51 13.39
CA TRP A 130 -7.89 -1.95 13.12
C TRP A 130 -6.47 -2.49 13.32
N ALA A 131 -5.42 -1.68 13.09
CA ALA A 131 -4.04 -2.13 13.24
C ALA A 131 -3.67 -2.27 14.71
N VAL A 132 -3.04 -3.38 15.05
CA VAL A 132 -2.39 -3.56 16.34
C VAL A 132 -0.95 -3.08 16.18
N ASP A 133 -0.44 -2.32 17.14
CA ASP A 133 0.98 -1.99 17.22
C ASP A 133 1.79 -3.29 17.29
N SER A 134 2.38 -3.65 16.16
CA SER A 134 3.30 -4.78 16.12
C SER A 134 4.68 -4.30 16.55
N ALA A 135 5.37 -5.09 17.38
CA ALA A 135 6.78 -4.86 17.73
C ALA A 135 7.71 -4.86 16.50
N ARG A 136 7.18 -5.19 15.31
CA ARG A 136 7.93 -5.20 14.06
C ARG A 136 8.11 -3.78 13.53
N THR A 137 9.35 -3.32 13.47
CA THR A 137 9.71 -2.08 12.79
C THR A 137 9.40 -2.22 11.29
N ARG A 138 8.52 -1.35 10.76
CA ARG A 138 8.20 -1.28 9.33
C ARG A 138 9.13 -0.27 8.66
N PRO A 139 9.54 -0.51 7.41
CA PRO A 139 10.21 0.54 6.63
C PRO A 139 9.27 1.75 6.46
N PRO A 140 9.83 2.97 6.33
CA PRO A 140 9.01 4.14 6.09
C PRO A 140 8.19 4.01 4.79
N PRO A 141 6.97 4.57 4.75
CA PRO A 141 6.15 4.55 3.54
C PRO A 141 6.86 5.22 2.37
N ARG A 142 6.68 4.65 1.17
CA ARG A 142 7.12 5.27 -0.09
C ARG A 142 5.96 6.05 -0.70
N TYR A 143 6.27 7.12 -1.41
CA TYR A 143 5.30 7.99 -2.03
C TYR A 143 5.65 8.23 -3.49
N ASP A 144 4.61 8.30 -4.31
CA ASP A 144 4.70 8.73 -5.70
C ASP A 144 4.33 10.23 -5.79
N ASP A 145 4.52 10.86 -6.94
CA ASP A 145 4.18 12.27 -7.13
C ASP A 145 2.67 12.49 -7.09
N LYS A 146 1.91 11.59 -7.73
CA LYS A 146 0.45 11.63 -7.83
C LYS A 146 -0.15 10.25 -8.08
N VAL A 147 -1.45 10.13 -7.85
CA VAL A 147 -2.24 8.97 -8.23
C VAL A 147 -2.89 9.23 -9.58
N VAL A 148 -2.66 8.36 -10.56
CA VAL A 148 -3.25 8.45 -11.92
C VAL A 148 -4.16 7.29 -12.25
N ALA A 149 -4.15 6.21 -11.45
CA ALA A 149 -5.08 5.10 -11.60
C ALA A 149 -5.45 4.47 -10.25
N VAL A 150 -6.59 3.79 -10.27
CA VAL A 150 -7.08 2.96 -9.15
C VAL A 150 -7.23 1.53 -9.67
N PHE A 151 -6.71 0.56 -8.92
CA PHE A 151 -6.95 -0.86 -9.15
C PHE A 151 -7.90 -1.41 -8.09
N VAL A 152 -9.00 -1.98 -8.55
CA VAL A 152 -9.98 -2.65 -7.69
C VAL A 152 -9.60 -4.12 -7.55
N HIS A 153 -9.59 -4.60 -6.32
CA HIS A 153 -9.28 -5.97 -5.92
C HIS A 153 -10.43 -6.57 -5.11
N HIS A 154 -10.39 -7.88 -4.92
CA HIS A 154 -11.08 -8.55 -3.83
C HIS A 154 -10.05 -9.22 -2.90
N THR A 155 -10.45 -9.54 -1.67
CA THR A 155 -9.56 -10.20 -0.71
C THR A 155 -9.56 -11.71 -0.82
N ASP A 156 -10.49 -12.29 -1.58
CA ASP A 156 -10.72 -13.73 -1.73
C ASP A 156 -10.99 -14.41 -0.38
N SER A 157 -11.79 -13.74 0.45
CA SER A 157 -12.23 -14.19 1.78
C SER A 157 -13.74 -14.51 1.77
N PRO A 158 -14.29 -15.18 2.81
CA PRO A 158 -15.73 -15.39 2.94
C PRO A 158 -16.56 -14.10 2.90
N ASN A 159 -17.80 -14.17 2.41
CA ASN A 159 -18.71 -13.03 2.27
C ASN A 159 -19.72 -12.89 3.41
N ASP A 160 -19.89 -13.90 4.27
CA ASP A 160 -20.90 -14.01 5.31
C ASP A 160 -20.44 -13.46 6.67
N TYR A 161 -19.62 -12.41 6.65
CA TYR A 161 -19.15 -11.74 7.85
C TYR A 161 -20.09 -10.61 8.28
N ASP A 162 -20.11 -10.29 9.57
CA ASP A 162 -20.69 -9.05 10.09
C ASP A 162 -19.74 -7.88 9.82
N CYS A 163 -20.28 -6.70 9.45
CA CYS A 163 -19.47 -5.52 9.20
C CYS A 163 -18.67 -5.06 10.44
N ALA A 164 -19.15 -5.34 11.64
CA ALA A 164 -18.41 -5.11 12.87
C ALA A 164 -17.11 -5.95 12.95
N ASP A 165 -17.05 -7.08 12.24
CA ASP A 165 -15.85 -7.92 12.15
C ASP A 165 -14.80 -7.42 11.16
N ALA A 166 -15.13 -6.45 10.30
CA ALA A 166 -14.22 -5.99 9.26
C ALA A 166 -12.84 -5.57 9.81
N PRO A 167 -12.71 -4.85 10.95
CA PRO A 167 -11.42 -4.53 11.53
C PRO A 167 -10.59 -5.76 11.88
N ARG A 168 -11.21 -6.84 12.37
CA ARG A 168 -10.52 -8.11 12.67
C ARG A 168 -10.08 -8.80 11.39
N ILE A 169 -10.95 -8.88 10.37
CA ILE A 169 -10.65 -9.48 9.07
C ILE A 169 -9.46 -8.76 8.42
N ILE A 170 -9.41 -7.43 8.49
CA ILE A 170 -8.30 -6.63 7.96
C ILE A 170 -7.00 -6.91 8.71
N ARG A 171 -7.04 -7.06 10.04
CA ARG A 171 -5.87 -7.47 10.83
C ARG A 171 -5.33 -8.83 10.40
N ASP A 172 -6.22 -9.81 10.26
CA ASP A 172 -5.85 -11.18 9.88
C ASP A 172 -5.22 -11.20 8.48
N LEU A 173 -5.80 -10.43 7.53
CA LEU A 173 -5.24 -10.24 6.19
C LEU A 173 -3.85 -9.60 6.24
N ALA A 174 -3.69 -8.53 7.01
CA ALA A 174 -2.42 -7.84 7.20
C ALA A 174 -1.38 -8.76 7.84
N ALA A 175 -1.76 -9.55 8.85
CA ALA A 175 -0.90 -10.53 9.49
C ALA A 175 -0.44 -11.62 8.51
N GLY A 176 -1.33 -12.12 7.65
CA GLY A 176 -0.98 -13.09 6.60
C GLY A 176 0.02 -12.51 5.57
N GLN A 177 -0.14 -11.25 5.19
CA GLN A 177 0.75 -10.60 4.23
C GLN A 177 2.10 -10.23 4.86
N THR A 178 2.13 -9.73 6.08
CA THR A 178 3.37 -9.30 6.75
C THR A 178 4.11 -10.46 7.42
N GLY A 179 3.40 -11.46 7.88
CA GLY A 179 3.97 -12.67 8.49
C GLY A 179 4.40 -13.69 7.44
N THR A 180 3.45 -14.44 6.89
CA THR A 180 3.73 -15.57 5.97
C THR A 180 4.41 -15.12 4.67
N ARG A 181 4.00 -13.99 4.09
CA ARG A 181 4.58 -13.46 2.84
C ARG A 181 5.73 -12.49 3.08
N GLN A 182 6.02 -12.13 4.32
CA GLN A 182 7.11 -11.22 4.72
C GLN A 182 7.07 -9.85 4.00
N TRP A 183 5.86 -9.37 3.66
CA TRP A 183 5.71 -8.03 3.11
C TRP A 183 5.94 -6.98 4.18
N ASP A 184 6.35 -5.78 3.78
CA ASP A 184 6.59 -4.66 4.69
C ASP A 184 5.31 -4.22 5.42
N ASP A 185 4.17 -4.27 4.73
CA ASP A 185 2.85 -3.88 5.22
C ASP A 185 1.74 -4.54 4.38
N ILE A 186 0.46 -4.32 4.76
CA ILE A 186 -0.67 -4.68 3.92
C ILE A 186 -0.51 -4.06 2.52
N GLY A 187 -0.77 -4.83 1.46
CA GLY A 187 -0.52 -4.41 0.09
C GLY A 187 -1.48 -3.34 -0.42
N TYR A 188 -2.71 -3.36 0.06
CA TYR A 188 -3.78 -2.46 -0.39
C TYR A 188 -3.74 -1.11 0.31
N ASN A 189 -3.95 -0.01 -0.44
CA ASN A 189 -4.04 1.33 0.14
C ASN A 189 -5.32 1.51 0.94
N PHE A 190 -6.42 0.91 0.47
CA PHE A 190 -7.73 0.95 1.12
C PHE A 190 -8.43 -0.40 1.05
N LEU A 191 -9.33 -0.62 2.00
CA LEU A 191 -10.24 -1.76 1.97
C LEU A 191 -11.69 -1.25 2.12
N VAL A 192 -12.64 -1.98 1.57
CA VAL A 192 -14.07 -1.64 1.63
C VAL A 192 -14.84 -2.88 2.05
N ASP A 193 -15.66 -2.78 3.08
CA ASP A 193 -16.50 -3.88 3.55
C ASP A 193 -17.84 -3.93 2.80
N ARG A 194 -18.64 -4.98 3.06
CA ARG A 194 -19.94 -5.18 2.43
C ARG A 194 -20.98 -4.09 2.76
N CYS A 195 -20.79 -3.36 3.87
CA CYS A 195 -21.64 -2.25 4.30
C CYS A 195 -21.20 -0.90 3.70
N GLY A 196 -20.10 -0.86 2.94
CA GLY A 196 -19.57 0.35 2.33
C GLY A 196 -18.64 1.16 3.23
N THR A 197 -18.21 0.61 4.36
CA THR A 197 -17.21 1.28 5.19
C THR A 197 -15.84 1.21 4.52
N VAL A 198 -15.18 2.36 4.39
CA VAL A 198 -13.84 2.48 3.84
C VAL A 198 -12.82 2.49 4.97
N TYR A 199 -11.79 1.67 4.87
CA TYR A 199 -10.69 1.59 5.83
C TYR A 199 -9.39 1.99 5.18
N GLU A 200 -8.58 2.81 5.87
CA GLU A 200 -7.19 3.01 5.51
C GLU A 200 -6.42 1.70 5.68
N GLY A 201 -5.75 1.25 4.65
CA GLY A 201 -4.98 0.02 4.65
C GLY A 201 -3.50 0.26 4.91
N ARG A 202 -2.68 0.38 3.84
CA ARG A 202 -1.24 0.60 3.93
C ARG A 202 -0.90 1.91 4.61
N ALA A 203 0.07 1.87 5.53
CA ALA A 203 0.51 3.05 6.27
C ALA A 203 1.06 4.14 5.33
N GLY A 204 0.93 5.40 5.75
CA GLY A 204 1.49 6.54 5.03
C GLY A 204 0.53 7.73 4.87
N GLY A 205 -0.73 7.55 5.27
CA GLY A 205 -1.76 8.59 5.25
C GLY A 205 -2.66 8.50 4.01
N ALA A 206 -3.96 8.51 4.27
CA ALA A 206 -4.98 8.34 3.23
C ALA A 206 -4.93 9.44 2.15
N ASP A 207 -4.54 10.66 2.52
CA ASP A 207 -4.49 11.83 1.62
C ASP A 207 -3.28 11.82 0.68
N ARG A 208 -2.26 11.05 1.00
CA ARG A 208 -0.98 11.00 0.27
C ARG A 208 -0.99 9.94 -0.84
N PRO A 209 -0.15 10.09 -1.88
CA PRO A 209 0.02 9.09 -2.93
C PRO A 209 0.97 7.97 -2.47
N VAL A 210 0.54 7.17 -1.49
CA VAL A 210 1.34 6.07 -0.94
C VAL A 210 1.49 4.96 -1.97
N THR A 211 2.74 4.56 -2.26
CA THR A 211 3.02 3.42 -3.14
C THR A 211 2.56 2.12 -2.47
N GLY A 212 1.63 1.41 -3.09
CA GLY A 212 1.09 0.14 -2.62
C GLY A 212 1.96 -1.07 -2.97
N ALA A 213 1.42 -2.27 -2.67
CA ALA A 213 1.97 -3.54 -3.11
C ALA A 213 0.81 -4.48 -3.54
N HIS A 214 -0.06 -3.97 -4.43
CA HIS A 214 -1.34 -4.61 -4.77
C HIS A 214 -1.39 -5.13 -6.21
N THR A 215 -0.70 -4.49 -7.17
CA THR A 215 -0.69 -4.91 -8.58
C THR A 215 0.75 -4.97 -9.07
N GLN A 216 1.30 -6.17 -9.17
CA GLN A 216 2.68 -6.37 -9.61
C GLN A 216 2.89 -5.74 -11.00
N GLY A 217 3.91 -4.88 -11.11
CA GLY A 217 4.18 -4.07 -12.29
C GLY A 217 3.55 -2.68 -12.29
N PHE A 218 2.48 -2.45 -11.53
CA PHE A 218 1.69 -1.21 -11.58
C PHE A 218 1.36 -0.63 -10.20
N ASN A 219 2.28 -0.75 -9.23
CA ASN A 219 2.10 -0.16 -7.90
C ASN A 219 2.40 1.35 -7.86
N HIS A 220 3.27 1.85 -8.76
CA HIS A 220 3.66 3.25 -8.80
C HIS A 220 2.58 4.12 -9.45
N GLY A 221 2.28 5.25 -8.82
CA GLY A 221 1.27 6.20 -9.29
C GLY A 221 -0.17 5.66 -9.22
N THR A 222 -0.40 4.59 -8.46
CA THR A 222 -1.71 3.93 -8.38
C THR A 222 -2.15 3.68 -6.96
N VAL A 223 -3.46 3.46 -6.79
CA VAL A 223 -4.10 3.10 -5.52
C VAL A 223 -4.79 1.75 -5.66
N GLY A 224 -4.53 0.84 -4.72
CA GLY A 224 -5.26 -0.43 -4.60
C GLY A 224 -6.42 -0.32 -3.61
N ILE A 225 -7.64 -0.61 -4.08
CA ILE A 225 -8.84 -0.72 -3.27
C ILE A 225 -9.27 -2.18 -3.23
N ALA A 226 -9.29 -2.81 -2.07
CA ALA A 226 -9.71 -4.20 -1.92
C ALA A 226 -11.10 -4.30 -1.31
N ALA A 227 -12.05 -4.91 -2.04
CA ALA A 227 -13.34 -5.31 -1.55
C ALA A 227 -13.18 -6.55 -0.64
N LEU A 228 -13.64 -6.49 0.62
CA LEU A 228 -13.62 -7.63 1.53
C LEU A 228 -14.63 -8.67 1.04
N GLY A 229 -14.14 -9.85 0.66
CA GLY A 229 -14.98 -10.95 0.16
C GLY A 229 -14.42 -11.57 -1.12
N THR A 230 -15.24 -12.42 -1.74
CA THR A 230 -14.99 -13.14 -3.00
C THR A 230 -16.14 -12.86 -3.96
N PHE A 231 -15.85 -12.35 -5.17
CA PHE A 231 -16.88 -11.91 -6.13
C PHE A 231 -16.78 -12.65 -7.47
N THR A 232 -16.96 -13.97 -7.42
CA THR A 232 -17.12 -14.80 -8.62
C THR A 232 -18.43 -14.49 -9.37
N ALA A 233 -18.63 -15.03 -10.57
CA ALA A 233 -19.68 -14.63 -11.50
C ALA A 233 -21.11 -14.55 -10.92
N GLN A 234 -21.45 -15.39 -9.95
CA GLN A 234 -22.80 -15.49 -9.38
C GLN A 234 -22.93 -14.88 -7.98
N VAL A 235 -21.85 -14.26 -7.46
CA VAL A 235 -21.84 -13.65 -6.14
C VAL A 235 -22.21 -12.17 -6.27
N PRO A 236 -23.35 -11.72 -5.69
CA PRO A 236 -23.75 -10.32 -5.82
C PRO A 236 -22.76 -9.39 -5.12
N VAL A 237 -22.40 -8.29 -5.79
CA VAL A 237 -21.65 -7.20 -5.19
C VAL A 237 -22.61 -6.29 -4.44
N PRO A 238 -22.45 -6.08 -3.11
CA PRO A 238 -23.30 -5.18 -2.37
C PRO A 238 -23.26 -3.75 -2.94
N GLN A 239 -24.43 -3.11 -3.09
CA GLN A 239 -24.50 -1.76 -3.64
C GLN A 239 -23.71 -0.75 -2.81
N ALA A 240 -23.80 -0.82 -1.48
CA ALA A 240 -23.05 0.06 -0.59
C ALA A 240 -21.52 -0.05 -0.81
N MET A 241 -21.01 -1.27 -1.06
CA MET A 241 -19.60 -1.49 -1.40
C MET A 241 -19.22 -0.84 -2.74
N ALA A 242 -20.04 -1.03 -3.79
CA ALA A 242 -19.81 -0.43 -5.10
C ALA A 242 -19.83 1.10 -5.03
N ASP A 243 -20.75 1.66 -4.27
CA ASP A 243 -20.88 3.10 -4.02
C ASP A 243 -19.66 3.67 -3.29
N ALA A 244 -19.17 2.98 -2.28
CA ALA A 244 -17.99 3.37 -1.53
C ALA A 244 -16.72 3.30 -2.40
N ILE A 245 -16.56 2.26 -3.23
CA ILE A 245 -15.47 2.15 -4.21
C ILE A 245 -15.53 3.34 -5.19
N ALA A 246 -16.72 3.69 -5.70
CA ALA A 246 -16.88 4.82 -6.61
C ALA A 246 -16.51 6.15 -5.95
N ALA A 247 -16.96 6.40 -4.72
CA ALA A 247 -16.66 7.63 -3.98
C ALA A 247 -15.16 7.76 -3.68
N LEU A 248 -14.53 6.67 -3.25
CA LEU A 248 -13.09 6.64 -2.96
C LEU A 248 -12.25 6.85 -4.23
N ALA A 249 -12.61 6.19 -5.33
CA ALA A 249 -11.94 6.36 -6.62
C ALA A 249 -12.13 7.78 -7.18
N ALA A 250 -13.35 8.33 -7.09
CA ALA A 250 -13.63 9.70 -7.49
C ALA A 250 -12.70 10.68 -6.76
N TRP A 251 -12.64 10.57 -5.43
CA TRP A 251 -11.77 11.43 -4.62
C TRP A 251 -10.29 11.26 -4.97
N LYS A 252 -9.75 10.03 -5.00
CA LYS A 252 -8.32 9.80 -5.26
C LYS A 252 -7.89 10.25 -6.66
N LEU A 253 -8.71 10.04 -7.68
CA LEU A 253 -8.42 10.46 -9.05
C LEU A 253 -8.61 11.96 -9.24
N SER A 254 -9.55 12.60 -8.52
CA SER A 254 -9.75 14.06 -8.59
C SER A 254 -8.53 14.84 -8.13
N LEU A 255 -7.70 14.31 -7.21
CA LEU A 255 -6.49 14.98 -6.73
C LEU A 255 -5.46 15.26 -7.85
N ALA A 256 -5.57 14.54 -8.97
CA ALA A 256 -4.77 14.74 -10.18
C ALA A 256 -5.63 15.10 -11.40
N ASP A 257 -6.90 15.45 -11.19
CA ASP A 257 -7.92 15.75 -12.21
C ASP A 257 -8.08 14.64 -13.28
N ILE A 258 -8.00 13.39 -12.87
CA ILE A 258 -8.16 12.24 -13.76
C ILE A 258 -9.63 11.84 -13.83
N ASP A 259 -10.19 11.72 -15.05
CA ASP A 259 -11.53 11.15 -15.27
C ASP A 259 -11.50 9.63 -14.98
N PRO A 260 -12.35 9.11 -14.08
CA PRO A 260 -12.43 7.68 -13.79
C PRO A 260 -12.72 6.79 -15.01
N ARG A 261 -13.32 7.35 -16.07
CA ARG A 261 -13.64 6.66 -17.34
C ARG A 261 -12.47 6.67 -18.33
N ALA A 262 -11.48 7.54 -18.12
CA ALA A 262 -10.36 7.67 -19.03
C ALA A 262 -9.48 6.43 -19.07
N ARG A 263 -8.68 6.34 -20.12
CA ARG A 263 -7.52 5.44 -20.18
C ARG A 263 -6.26 6.23 -19.91
N VAL A 264 -5.41 5.68 -19.05
CA VAL A 264 -4.13 6.28 -18.66
C VAL A 264 -2.96 5.40 -19.11
N ARG A 265 -1.82 6.02 -19.34
CA ARG A 265 -0.59 5.32 -19.71
C ARG A 265 0.19 4.99 -18.45
N LEU A 266 0.41 3.71 -18.18
CA LEU A 266 1.19 3.21 -17.06
C LEU A 266 2.37 2.39 -17.59
N THR A 267 3.55 2.56 -16.99
CA THR A 267 4.73 1.76 -17.34
C THR A 267 4.88 0.62 -16.34
N SER A 268 4.96 -0.61 -16.86
CA SER A 268 5.18 -1.79 -16.03
C SER A 268 6.58 -1.77 -15.41
N SER A 269 6.67 -1.94 -14.11
CA SER A 269 7.93 -2.08 -13.38
C SER A 269 8.38 -3.53 -13.21
N ASN A 270 7.62 -4.52 -13.71
CA ASN A 270 7.87 -5.94 -13.43
C ASN A 270 7.30 -6.84 -14.54
N SER A 271 8.18 -7.67 -15.15
CA SER A 271 7.80 -8.61 -16.23
C SER A 271 6.93 -9.80 -15.79
N ARG A 272 6.68 -9.98 -14.47
CA ARG A 272 5.69 -10.95 -13.98
C ARG A 272 4.26 -10.38 -14.01
N SER A 273 4.07 -9.12 -14.40
CA SER A 273 2.77 -8.55 -14.70
C SER A 273 2.26 -9.06 -16.08
N ARG A 274 1.07 -8.61 -16.48
CA ARG A 274 0.56 -8.87 -17.84
C ARG A 274 1.43 -8.24 -18.94
N TYR A 275 2.31 -7.31 -18.57
CA TYR A 275 3.13 -6.48 -19.46
C TYR A 275 4.61 -6.57 -19.06
N ALA A 276 5.51 -6.63 -20.03
CA ALA A 276 6.94 -6.67 -19.77
C ALA A 276 7.40 -5.41 -19.01
N ALA A 277 8.42 -5.56 -18.16
CA ALA A 277 9.04 -4.41 -17.48
C ALA A 277 9.53 -3.38 -18.50
N GLY A 278 9.31 -2.10 -18.22
CA GLY A 278 9.62 -0.98 -19.11
C GLY A 278 8.59 -0.72 -20.21
N SER A 279 7.67 -1.64 -20.49
CA SER A 279 6.61 -1.42 -21.47
C SER A 279 5.50 -0.52 -20.91
N THR A 280 4.94 0.32 -21.78
CA THR A 280 3.82 1.20 -21.45
C THR A 280 2.50 0.57 -21.92
N ALA A 281 1.54 0.45 -21.01
CA ALA A 281 0.19 -0.02 -21.29
C ALA A 281 -0.83 1.12 -21.13
N ALA A 282 -1.83 1.18 -22.02
CA ALA A 282 -2.99 2.03 -21.84
C ALA A 282 -4.05 1.25 -21.06
N LEU A 283 -4.25 1.58 -19.78
CA LEU A 283 -5.18 0.91 -18.86
C LEU A 283 -6.31 1.85 -18.45
N PRO A 284 -7.49 1.35 -18.04
CA PRO A 284 -8.52 2.21 -17.46
C PRO A 284 -7.97 2.96 -16.22
N ALA A 285 -8.35 4.21 -16.05
CA ALA A 285 -8.00 4.97 -14.83
C ALA A 285 -8.60 4.34 -13.56
N LEU A 286 -9.78 3.72 -13.69
CA LEU A 286 -10.33 2.84 -12.68
C LEU A 286 -10.37 1.42 -13.27
N ALA A 287 -9.40 0.61 -12.91
CA ALA A 287 -9.11 -0.71 -13.46
C ALA A 287 -9.45 -1.83 -12.47
N GLY A 288 -9.67 -3.04 -12.96
CA GLY A 288 -9.60 -4.26 -12.15
C GLY A 288 -8.16 -4.76 -12.04
N HIS A 289 -7.86 -5.55 -11.02
CA HIS A 289 -6.53 -6.16 -10.88
C HIS A 289 -6.11 -6.96 -12.13
N ASN A 290 -7.07 -7.64 -12.74
CA ASN A 290 -6.89 -8.43 -13.97
C ASN A 290 -6.57 -7.58 -15.23
N ASP A 291 -6.74 -6.27 -15.22
CA ASP A 291 -6.28 -5.40 -16.32
C ASP A 291 -4.74 -5.29 -16.33
N GLY A 292 -4.11 -5.34 -15.15
CA GLY A 292 -2.65 -5.20 -15.01
C GLY A 292 -1.91 -6.50 -14.73
N TYR A 293 -2.59 -7.52 -14.20
CA TYR A 293 -1.98 -8.78 -13.76
C TYR A 293 -2.78 -10.00 -14.23
N MET A 294 -2.13 -11.14 -14.35
CA MET A 294 -2.76 -12.40 -14.76
C MET A 294 -3.44 -13.06 -13.55
N THR A 295 -4.67 -12.66 -13.27
CA THR A 295 -5.46 -13.11 -12.11
C THR A 295 -6.95 -13.06 -12.42
N SER A 296 -7.76 -13.80 -11.66
CA SER A 296 -9.22 -13.68 -11.65
C SER A 296 -9.72 -12.52 -10.79
N CYS A 297 -8.88 -11.94 -9.90
CA CYS A 297 -9.21 -10.76 -9.08
C CYS A 297 -9.52 -9.54 -9.98
N PRO A 298 -10.58 -8.77 -9.69
CA PRO A 298 -11.40 -8.72 -8.49
C PRO A 298 -12.59 -9.70 -8.48
N GLY A 299 -12.61 -10.67 -9.35
CA GLY A 299 -13.72 -11.59 -9.57
C GLY A 299 -14.68 -11.10 -10.65
N ALA A 300 -15.35 -12.05 -11.34
CA ALA A 300 -16.16 -11.73 -12.53
C ALA A 300 -17.33 -10.78 -12.20
N ALA A 301 -18.01 -10.97 -11.05
CA ALA A 301 -19.11 -10.12 -10.65
C ALA A 301 -18.69 -8.67 -10.39
N LEU A 302 -17.58 -8.47 -9.66
CA LEU A 302 -17.08 -7.11 -9.38
C LEU A 302 -16.48 -6.47 -10.65
N SER A 303 -15.82 -7.26 -11.52
CA SER A 303 -15.34 -6.78 -12.81
C SER A 303 -16.50 -6.29 -13.70
N ALA A 304 -17.64 -6.98 -13.71
CA ALA A 304 -18.82 -6.58 -14.44
C ALA A 304 -19.44 -5.26 -13.92
N ARG A 305 -19.21 -4.91 -12.66
CA ARG A 305 -19.67 -3.65 -12.06
C ARG A 305 -18.74 -2.45 -12.32
N LEU A 306 -17.50 -2.67 -12.77
CA LEU A 306 -16.53 -1.58 -12.97
C LEU A 306 -17.00 -0.49 -13.94
N PRO A 307 -17.68 -0.77 -15.07
CA PRO A 307 -18.22 0.29 -15.93
C PRO A 307 -19.18 1.22 -15.19
N GLU A 308 -20.14 0.67 -14.45
CA GLU A 308 -21.08 1.47 -13.64
C GLU A 308 -20.37 2.27 -12.53
N ILE A 309 -19.37 1.65 -11.88
CA ILE A 309 -18.56 2.32 -10.83
C ILE A 309 -17.79 3.49 -11.45
N ARG A 310 -17.24 3.37 -12.67
CA ARG A 310 -16.55 4.46 -13.38
C ARG A 310 -17.49 5.63 -13.64
N GLU A 311 -18.69 5.35 -14.18
CA GLU A 311 -19.69 6.37 -14.43
C GLU A 311 -20.13 7.09 -13.15
N ARG A 312 -20.35 6.33 -12.08
CA ARG A 312 -20.70 6.92 -10.78
C ARG A 312 -19.57 7.79 -10.24
N ALA A 313 -18.32 7.32 -10.31
CA ALA A 313 -17.16 8.09 -9.87
C ALA A 313 -16.97 9.39 -10.68
N ALA A 314 -17.20 9.35 -11.99
CA ALA A 314 -17.16 10.54 -12.85
C ALA A 314 -18.24 11.54 -12.46
N ARG A 315 -19.47 11.09 -12.22
CA ARG A 315 -20.54 11.98 -11.72
C ARG A 315 -20.21 12.62 -10.37
N LEU A 316 -19.58 11.88 -9.46
CA LEU A 316 -19.12 12.41 -8.16
C LEU A 316 -18.02 13.47 -8.30
N GLN A 317 -17.29 13.49 -9.42
CA GLN A 317 -16.36 14.56 -9.81
C GLN A 317 -17.06 15.72 -10.55
N GLY A 318 -18.40 15.70 -10.70
CA GLY A 318 -19.13 16.69 -11.48
C GLY A 318 -18.93 16.59 -13.00
N ARG A 319 -18.38 15.49 -13.52
CA ARG A 319 -18.20 15.24 -14.95
C ARG A 319 -19.53 14.77 -15.58
N LYS A 320 -19.80 15.29 -16.76
CA LYS A 320 -20.98 14.91 -17.56
C LYS A 320 -20.73 13.63 -18.34
#